data_7ec1e051da382c26d0007e19aed85224
#
_entry.id   7ec1e051da382c26d0007e19aed85224
#
_cell.length_a   1.000
_cell.length_b   1.000
_cell.length_c   1.000
_cell.angle_alpha   90.00
_cell.angle_beta   90.00
_cell.angle_gamma   90.00
#
_symmetry.space_group_name_H-M   'P 1'
#
loop_
_entity.id
_entity.type
_entity.pdbx_description
1 polymer ?
#
loop_
_entity_poly.entity_id
_entity_poly.type
_entity_poly.pdbx_seq_one_letter_code
_entity_poly.pdbx_strand_id
1 'polypeptide(L)'
;MTMLMRAATALFLMCAWALPAQAAVTITFWSHELGNSFPHTFFSLRGTVDANGAPVDANYGFTAKSISPALLMGTVKGRLDISKPFYISTSDAQFSYVMTDAQYADILALVAAWDEKTGDSHYNLNQRNCVHFVQEAARRLGLVGLDHPDLMKKPRSYLKAVAQANADRVTIVGQNGKAYLASLPPLPAPPAASATVRPAPANANGVSVQGATGTSSSTSTTDS
;
A
#
# COMPACT_ATOMS: atom_id res chain seq x y z
N MET A 1 54.01 0.84 -15.90
CA MET A 1 53.20 0.37 -14.74
C MET A 1 52.29 1.45 -14.12
N THR A 2 52.55 2.74 -14.29
CA THR A 2 51.79 3.83 -13.61
C THR A 2 50.45 4.20 -14.29
N MET A 3 50.24 3.94 -15.58
CA MET A 3 48.99 4.28 -16.29
C MET A 3 47.88 3.24 -16.06
N LEU A 4 48.20 1.95 -15.99
CA LEU A 4 47.22 0.90 -15.68
C LEU A 4 46.66 0.99 -14.24
N MET A 5 47.50 1.34 -13.28
CA MET A 5 47.04 1.52 -11.89
C MET A 5 46.07 2.71 -11.73
N ARG A 6 46.28 3.80 -12.48
CA ARG A 6 45.37 4.98 -12.44
C ARG A 6 44.00 4.67 -13.06
N ALA A 7 43.95 3.88 -14.12
CA ALA A 7 42.70 3.45 -14.75
C ALA A 7 41.87 2.51 -13.84
N ALA A 8 42.55 1.57 -13.15
CA ALA A 8 41.89 0.66 -12.21
C ALA A 8 41.29 1.40 -11.00
N THR A 9 41.97 2.42 -10.47
CA THR A 9 41.49 3.23 -9.34
C THR A 9 40.29 4.10 -9.74
N ALA A 10 40.27 4.65 -10.94
CA ALA A 10 39.14 5.43 -11.46
C ALA A 10 37.90 4.57 -11.70
N LEU A 11 38.08 3.33 -12.19
CA LEU A 11 36.96 2.40 -12.38
C LEU A 11 36.35 1.93 -11.04
N PHE A 12 37.20 1.72 -10.03
CA PHE A 12 36.74 1.33 -8.71
C PHE A 12 35.98 2.47 -7.98
N LEU A 13 36.37 3.74 -8.17
CA LEU A 13 35.66 4.90 -7.64
C LEU A 13 34.31 5.14 -8.34
N MET A 14 34.16 4.80 -9.62
CA MET A 14 32.86 4.91 -10.33
C MET A 14 31.86 3.84 -9.91
N CYS A 15 32.28 2.65 -9.49
CA CYS A 15 31.38 1.62 -8.98
C CYS A 15 30.86 1.85 -7.55
N ALA A 16 31.51 2.74 -6.79
CA ALA A 16 31.12 2.98 -5.40
C ALA A 16 29.88 3.89 -5.23
N TRP A 17 29.32 4.45 -6.30
CA TRP A 17 28.21 5.41 -6.22
C TRP A 17 26.87 4.85 -6.74
N ALA A 18 26.81 3.62 -7.16
CA ALA A 18 25.55 2.93 -7.38
C ALA A 18 25.07 2.31 -6.07
N LEU A 19 24.73 3.16 -5.07
CA LEU A 19 23.85 2.70 -3.99
C LEU A 19 22.56 2.24 -4.69
N PRO A 20 22.14 0.98 -4.52
CA PRO A 20 20.82 0.59 -5.00
C PRO A 20 19.83 1.58 -4.38
N ALA A 21 19.03 2.25 -5.21
CA ALA A 21 17.88 2.95 -4.71
C ALA A 21 17.08 1.91 -3.92
N GLN A 22 17.16 1.97 -2.58
CA GLN A 22 16.40 1.05 -1.75
C GLN A 22 14.95 1.27 -2.12
N ALA A 23 14.39 0.26 -2.78
CA ALA A 23 12.97 0.18 -2.96
C ALA A 23 12.37 0.16 -1.57
N ALA A 24 11.45 1.05 -1.28
CA ALA A 24 10.80 1.13 0.02
C ALA A 24 9.38 1.64 -0.16
N VAL A 25 8.47 1.16 0.65
CA VAL A 25 7.10 1.68 0.68
C VAL A 25 7.06 2.89 1.60
N THR A 26 6.60 4.01 1.08
CA THR A 26 6.36 5.24 1.84
C THR A 26 4.88 5.30 2.21
N ILE A 27 4.58 5.51 3.49
CA ILE A 27 3.27 5.89 3.98
C ILE A 27 3.19 7.41 4.06
N THR A 28 2.11 8.00 3.50
CA THR A 28 1.82 9.43 3.62
C THR A 28 0.50 9.62 4.34
N PHE A 29 0.47 10.48 5.34
CA PHE A 29 -0.72 10.81 6.14
C PHE A 29 -1.37 12.07 5.60
N TRP A 30 -2.68 12.00 5.39
CA TRP A 30 -3.50 13.01 4.74
C TRP A 30 -4.61 13.53 5.62
N SER A 31 -4.95 14.80 5.47
CA SER A 31 -6.19 15.38 6.01
C SER A 31 -7.01 16.03 4.91
N HIS A 32 -8.33 15.94 5.06
CA HIS A 32 -9.30 16.59 4.17
C HIS A 32 -10.27 17.41 5.01
N GLU A 33 -10.34 18.72 4.77
CA GLU A 33 -11.15 19.64 5.58
C GLU A 33 -12.03 20.56 4.73
N LEU A 34 -12.38 20.14 3.52
CA LEU A 34 -13.06 21.02 2.57
C LEU A 34 -14.58 20.87 2.57
N GLY A 35 -15.26 22.00 2.62
CA GLY A 35 -16.66 22.18 2.31
C GLY A 35 -17.64 21.59 3.32
N ASN A 36 -18.76 21.07 2.84
CA ASN A 36 -19.85 20.50 3.63
C ASN A 36 -19.59 19.05 4.11
N SER A 37 -18.36 18.54 3.93
CA SER A 37 -17.98 17.20 4.38
C SER A 37 -17.42 17.24 5.79
N PHE A 38 -17.62 16.13 6.52
CA PHE A 38 -16.93 15.96 7.81
C PHE A 38 -15.41 15.93 7.59
N PRO A 39 -14.63 16.58 8.47
CA PRO A 39 -13.17 16.46 8.44
C PRO A 39 -12.75 15.00 8.46
N HIS A 40 -11.80 14.63 7.61
CA HIS A 40 -11.36 13.25 7.47
C HIS A 40 -9.84 13.14 7.43
N THR A 41 -9.33 11.98 7.84
CA THR A 41 -7.92 11.62 7.69
C THR A 41 -7.79 10.19 7.21
N PHE A 42 -6.73 9.95 6.43
CA PHE A 42 -6.41 8.66 5.84
C PHE A 42 -4.91 8.59 5.57
N PHE A 43 -4.41 7.45 5.13
CA PHE A 43 -3.04 7.33 4.64
C PHE A 43 -2.99 6.69 3.26
N SER A 44 -1.95 6.99 2.50
CA SER A 44 -1.59 6.30 1.26
C SER A 44 -0.27 5.56 1.42
N LEU A 45 -0.13 4.47 0.68
CA LEU A 45 1.05 3.63 0.60
C LEU A 45 1.56 3.68 -0.83
N ARG A 46 2.82 4.07 -1.03
CA ARG A 46 3.38 4.17 -2.37
C ARG A 46 4.86 3.81 -2.38
N GLY A 47 5.27 3.01 -3.35
CA GLY A 47 6.65 2.59 -3.49
C GLY A 47 6.80 1.18 -4.00
N THR A 48 7.78 0.47 -3.48
CA THR A 48 8.10 -0.91 -3.89
C THR A 48 8.48 -1.71 -2.66
N VAL A 49 7.99 -2.94 -2.56
CA VAL A 49 8.39 -3.88 -1.49
C VAL A 49 9.82 -4.35 -1.75
N ASP A 50 10.72 -4.18 -0.78
CA ASP A 50 12.15 -4.50 -0.93
C ASP A 50 12.37 -5.98 -1.24
N ALA A 51 11.62 -6.87 -0.58
CA ALA A 51 11.81 -8.30 -0.69
C ALA A 51 11.53 -8.88 -2.09
N ASN A 52 10.66 -8.25 -2.90
CA ASN A 52 10.20 -8.84 -4.17
C ASN A 52 10.03 -7.84 -5.32
N GLY A 53 10.31 -6.56 -5.10
CA GLY A 53 10.16 -5.52 -6.11
C GLY A 53 8.71 -5.21 -6.51
N ALA A 54 7.71 -5.69 -5.75
CA ALA A 54 6.32 -5.47 -6.07
C ALA A 54 5.94 -3.99 -5.89
N PRO A 55 5.38 -3.32 -6.91
CA PRO A 55 4.93 -1.93 -6.76
C PRO A 55 3.70 -1.85 -5.87
N VAL A 56 3.64 -0.80 -5.06
CA VAL A 56 2.53 -0.49 -4.15
C VAL A 56 1.97 0.88 -4.49
N ASP A 57 0.65 0.96 -4.68
CA ASP A 57 -0.11 2.20 -4.82
C ASP A 57 -1.51 1.98 -4.24
N ALA A 58 -1.69 2.28 -2.98
CA ALA A 58 -2.93 2.03 -2.26
C ALA A 58 -3.21 3.17 -1.27
N ASN A 59 -4.46 3.30 -0.83
CA ASN A 59 -4.80 4.23 0.24
C ASN A 59 -5.93 3.65 1.10
N TYR A 60 -5.97 4.05 2.36
CA TYR A 60 -6.91 3.55 3.34
C TYR A 60 -7.31 4.64 4.33
N GLY A 61 -8.59 4.85 4.45
CA GLY A 61 -9.23 5.62 5.52
C GLY A 61 -10.22 4.73 6.28
N PHE A 62 -10.77 5.24 7.37
CA PHE A 62 -11.82 4.54 8.12
C PHE A 62 -12.98 5.49 8.40
N THR A 63 -14.19 5.12 8.00
CA THR A 63 -15.37 5.98 8.08
C THR A 63 -16.61 5.21 8.50
N ALA A 64 -17.64 5.93 8.96
CA ALA A 64 -18.96 5.33 9.17
C ALA A 64 -19.56 4.88 7.82
N LYS A 65 -20.21 3.72 7.80
CA LYS A 65 -20.83 3.16 6.58
C LYS A 65 -22.00 4.02 6.09
N SER A 66 -22.69 4.70 7.01
CA SER A 66 -23.75 5.67 6.71
C SER A 66 -23.71 6.84 7.68
N ILE A 67 -24.01 8.04 7.18
CA ILE A 67 -24.16 9.23 8.01
C ILE A 67 -25.63 9.28 8.43
N SER A 68 -25.88 9.11 9.72
CA SER A 68 -27.23 9.16 10.33
C SER A 68 -27.14 9.77 11.72
N PRO A 69 -28.27 10.21 12.34
CA PRO A 69 -28.27 10.69 13.72
C PRO A 69 -27.70 9.68 14.73
N ALA A 70 -27.80 8.38 14.45
CA ALA A 70 -27.21 7.31 15.29
C ALA A 70 -25.69 7.45 15.45
N LEU A 71 -24.98 8.06 14.48
CA LEU A 71 -23.57 8.37 14.55
C LEU A 71 -23.21 9.29 15.73
N LEU A 72 -24.10 10.20 16.09
CA LEU A 72 -23.92 11.13 17.21
C LEU A 72 -24.27 10.47 18.55
N MET A 73 -25.05 9.39 18.54
CA MET A 73 -25.60 8.74 19.73
C MET A 73 -24.80 7.53 20.18
N GLY A 74 -23.87 7.01 19.36
CA GLY A 74 -23.13 5.83 19.76
C GLY A 74 -22.32 5.16 18.64
N THR A 75 -22.28 3.85 18.71
CA THR A 75 -21.52 3.00 17.78
C THR A 75 -22.37 2.60 16.58
N VAL A 76 -21.83 2.75 15.40
CA VAL A 76 -22.43 2.35 14.12
C VAL A 76 -21.49 1.42 13.33
N LYS A 77 -21.96 0.86 12.21
CA LYS A 77 -21.08 0.12 11.30
C LYS A 77 -20.15 1.09 10.59
N GLY A 78 -18.87 0.79 10.62
CA GLY A 78 -17.84 1.45 9.83
C GLY A 78 -17.45 0.65 8.60
N ARG A 79 -16.55 1.21 7.83
CA ARG A 79 -15.89 0.56 6.69
C ARG A 79 -14.54 1.20 6.42
N LEU A 80 -13.65 0.45 5.80
CA LEU A 80 -12.50 1.06 5.15
C LEU A 80 -12.98 1.92 3.97
N ASP A 81 -12.35 3.07 3.81
CA ASP A 81 -12.60 4.00 2.72
C ASP A 81 -11.38 4.06 1.80
N ILE A 82 -11.60 3.75 0.51
CA ILE A 82 -10.59 3.88 -0.52
C ILE A 82 -10.88 5.17 -1.28
N SER A 83 -10.08 6.17 -1.00
CA SER A 83 -10.26 7.50 -1.56
C SER A 83 -9.97 7.54 -3.06
N LYS A 84 -10.84 8.20 -3.82
CA LYS A 84 -10.65 8.39 -5.26
C LYS A 84 -9.51 9.39 -5.53
N PRO A 85 -8.85 9.32 -6.69
CA PRO A 85 -7.74 10.22 -7.04
C PRO A 85 -8.09 11.71 -6.90
N PHE A 86 -9.29 12.11 -7.28
CA PHE A 86 -9.74 13.49 -7.10
C PHE A 86 -9.78 13.90 -5.62
N TYR A 87 -10.30 13.03 -4.74
CA TYR A 87 -10.34 13.32 -3.31
C TYR A 87 -8.95 13.46 -2.71
N ILE A 88 -8.01 12.59 -3.07
CA ILE A 88 -6.61 12.68 -2.63
C ILE A 88 -5.96 13.97 -3.12
N SER A 89 -6.18 14.34 -4.39
CA SER A 89 -5.61 15.55 -4.98
C SER A 89 -6.12 16.85 -4.35
N THR A 90 -7.31 16.83 -3.74
CA THR A 90 -7.91 17.97 -3.03
C THR A 90 -7.69 17.93 -1.51
N SER A 91 -7.05 16.88 -1.01
CA SER A 91 -6.61 16.74 0.39
C SER A 91 -5.24 17.40 0.60
N ASP A 92 -4.81 17.53 1.85
CA ASP A 92 -3.48 18.00 2.20
C ASP A 92 -2.61 16.84 2.73
N ALA A 93 -1.46 16.62 2.10
CA ALA A 93 -0.43 15.74 2.61
C ALA A 93 0.27 16.41 3.79
N GLN A 94 0.19 15.81 4.98
CA GLN A 94 0.73 16.40 6.20
C GLN A 94 2.19 15.98 6.43
N PHE A 95 2.46 14.68 6.41
CA PHE A 95 3.81 14.13 6.53
C PHE A 95 3.89 12.73 5.92
N SER A 96 5.10 12.26 5.66
CA SER A 96 5.37 10.92 5.16
C SER A 96 6.47 10.23 5.96
N TYR A 97 6.49 8.90 5.90
CA TYR A 97 7.46 8.03 6.57
C TYR A 97 7.84 6.88 5.65
N VAL A 98 9.13 6.58 5.53
CA VAL A 98 9.63 5.44 4.75
C VAL A 98 9.62 4.21 5.63
N MET A 99 8.93 3.15 5.21
CA MET A 99 8.74 1.93 5.97
C MET A 99 9.74 0.85 5.56
N THR A 100 10.10 0.00 6.50
CA THR A 100 10.64 -1.33 6.21
C THR A 100 9.52 -2.26 5.74
N ASP A 101 9.88 -3.38 5.09
CA ASP A 101 8.89 -4.40 4.69
C ASP A 101 8.12 -4.98 5.89
N ALA A 102 8.76 -5.10 7.04
CA ALA A 102 8.10 -5.54 8.27
C ALA A 102 7.04 -4.54 8.74
N GLN A 103 7.36 -3.24 8.71
CA GLN A 103 6.39 -2.18 9.04
C GLN A 103 5.26 -2.12 8.02
N TYR A 104 5.56 -2.29 6.72
CA TYR A 104 4.55 -2.38 5.69
C TYR A 104 3.59 -3.55 5.93
N ALA A 105 4.09 -4.73 6.25
CA ALA A 105 3.26 -5.90 6.60
C ALA A 105 2.39 -5.63 7.85
N ASP A 106 2.92 -4.93 8.86
CA ASP A 106 2.16 -4.57 10.05
C ASP A 106 1.05 -3.54 9.75
N ILE A 107 1.30 -2.58 8.85
CA ILE A 107 0.25 -1.67 8.36
C ILE A 107 -0.84 -2.42 7.60
N LEU A 108 -0.50 -3.42 6.78
CA LEU A 108 -1.51 -4.26 6.11
C LEU A 108 -2.32 -5.09 7.11
N ALA A 109 -1.69 -5.58 8.18
CA ALA A 109 -2.40 -6.24 9.28
C ALA A 109 -3.36 -5.30 10.02
N LEU A 110 -3.01 -4.01 10.20
CA LEU A 110 -3.94 -3.00 10.70
C LEU A 110 -5.15 -2.85 9.77
N VAL A 111 -4.91 -2.70 8.46
CA VAL A 111 -5.98 -2.58 7.47
C VAL A 111 -6.93 -3.77 7.58
N ALA A 112 -6.41 -5.00 7.62
CA ALA A 112 -7.21 -6.22 7.75
C ALA A 112 -8.02 -6.27 9.07
N ALA A 113 -7.43 -5.79 10.18
CA ALA A 113 -8.09 -5.75 11.49
C ALA A 113 -9.27 -4.75 11.57
N TRP A 114 -9.30 -3.76 10.66
CA TRP A 114 -10.36 -2.73 10.61
C TRP A 114 -11.33 -2.92 9.44
N ASP A 115 -11.07 -3.88 8.57
CA ASP A 115 -11.95 -4.21 7.44
C ASP A 115 -13.20 -4.96 7.93
N GLU A 116 -14.36 -4.63 7.35
CA GLU A 116 -15.65 -5.25 7.71
C GLU A 116 -15.74 -6.76 7.38
N LYS A 117 -14.84 -7.27 6.53
CA LYS A 117 -14.84 -8.66 6.11
C LYS A 117 -13.87 -9.54 6.91
N THR A 118 -12.83 -8.94 7.47
CA THR A 118 -11.72 -9.69 8.09
C THR A 118 -11.46 -9.30 9.53
N GLY A 119 -12.07 -8.22 10.03
CA GLY A 119 -11.85 -7.70 11.37
C GLY A 119 -13.06 -6.99 11.96
N ASP A 120 -12.79 -6.13 12.93
CA ASP A 120 -13.78 -5.32 13.61
C ASP A 120 -13.91 -3.95 12.94
N SER A 121 -15.07 -3.68 12.36
CA SER A 121 -15.37 -2.44 11.65
C SER A 121 -16.34 -1.52 12.36
N HIS A 122 -16.61 -1.70 13.66
CA HIS A 122 -17.47 -0.76 14.37
C HIS A 122 -16.85 0.65 14.39
N TYR A 123 -17.66 1.66 14.19
CA TYR A 123 -17.27 3.07 14.17
C TYR A 123 -17.92 3.82 15.32
N ASN A 124 -17.16 4.64 16.02
CA ASN A 124 -17.64 5.51 17.10
C ASN A 124 -16.86 6.83 17.06
N LEU A 125 -17.56 7.95 17.00
CA LEU A 125 -16.94 9.29 16.89
C LEU A 125 -15.95 9.60 18.01
N ASN A 126 -16.14 9.05 19.20
CA ASN A 126 -15.33 9.35 20.38
C ASN A 126 -14.21 8.35 20.62
N GLN A 127 -14.37 7.08 20.16
CA GLN A 127 -13.51 5.98 20.58
C GLN A 127 -12.85 5.23 19.41
N ARG A 128 -13.44 5.31 18.18
CA ARG A 128 -12.97 4.56 17.04
C ARG A 128 -13.39 5.24 15.73
N ASN A 129 -12.71 6.31 15.36
CA ASN A 129 -12.95 7.11 14.17
C ASN A 129 -11.70 7.12 13.24
N CYS A 130 -11.74 7.94 12.19
CA CYS A 130 -10.61 8.06 11.25
C CYS A 130 -9.29 8.50 11.92
N VAL A 131 -9.34 9.34 12.96
CA VAL A 131 -8.13 9.76 13.68
C VAL A 131 -7.55 8.60 14.49
N HIS A 132 -8.37 7.78 15.14
CA HIS A 132 -7.91 6.56 15.83
C HIS A 132 -7.26 5.57 14.84
N PHE A 133 -7.78 5.46 13.62
CA PHE A 133 -7.20 4.59 12.60
C PHE A 133 -5.79 5.02 12.21
N VAL A 134 -5.58 6.31 11.93
CA VAL A 134 -4.23 6.83 11.59
C VAL A 134 -3.34 6.90 12.82
N GLN A 135 -3.87 7.09 14.03
CA GLN A 135 -3.14 6.98 15.29
C GLN A 135 -2.55 5.58 15.47
N GLU A 136 -3.36 4.55 15.21
CA GLU A 136 -2.88 3.17 15.31
C GLU A 136 -1.83 2.87 14.24
N ALA A 137 -1.98 3.39 13.01
CA ALA A 137 -0.94 3.29 11.99
C ALA A 137 0.38 3.95 12.46
N ALA A 138 0.30 5.17 12.99
CA ALA A 138 1.47 5.88 13.53
C ALA A 138 2.14 5.13 14.70
N ARG A 139 1.34 4.48 15.58
CA ARG A 139 1.86 3.66 16.68
C ARG A 139 2.64 2.45 16.18
N ARG A 140 2.14 1.74 15.17
CA ARG A 140 2.82 0.59 14.54
C ARG A 140 4.13 0.98 13.86
N LEU A 141 4.24 2.21 13.40
CA LEU A 141 5.49 2.77 12.87
C LEU A 141 6.47 3.18 13.98
N GLY A 142 6.06 3.10 15.24
CA GLY A 142 6.87 3.53 16.39
C GLY A 142 6.97 5.05 16.52
N LEU A 143 6.02 5.82 15.95
CA LEU A 143 5.94 7.26 16.15
C LEU A 143 5.50 7.59 17.59
N VAL A 144 5.95 8.73 18.10
CA VAL A 144 5.69 9.19 19.46
C VAL A 144 4.74 10.41 19.48
N GLY A 145 4.34 10.86 20.67
CA GLY A 145 3.47 12.04 20.81
C GLY A 145 2.07 11.80 20.20
N LEU A 146 1.50 10.61 20.40
CA LEU A 146 0.22 10.21 19.79
C LEU A 146 -0.99 10.51 20.68
N ASP A 147 -0.79 10.84 21.94
CA ASP A 147 -1.88 11.06 22.88
C ASP A 147 -2.31 12.53 22.91
N HIS A 148 -3.37 12.82 22.14
CA HIS A 148 -3.97 14.15 22.02
C HIS A 148 -5.50 14.06 22.09
N PRO A 149 -6.10 13.85 23.27
CA PRO A 149 -7.55 13.61 23.41
C PRO A 149 -8.38 14.75 22.81
N ASP A 150 -7.95 15.99 22.90
CA ASP A 150 -8.64 17.17 22.36
C ASP A 150 -8.58 17.27 20.82
N LEU A 151 -7.73 16.48 20.17
CA LEU A 151 -7.55 16.50 18.73
C LEU A 151 -8.19 15.29 18.02
N MET A 152 -8.80 14.35 18.74
CA MET A 152 -9.36 13.12 18.16
C MET A 152 -10.57 13.35 17.21
N LYS A 153 -11.02 14.59 17.09
CA LYS A 153 -12.03 15.03 16.12
C LYS A 153 -11.52 16.16 15.20
N LYS A 154 -10.22 16.43 15.22
CA LYS A 154 -9.56 17.50 14.45
C LYS A 154 -8.42 16.90 13.63
N PRO A 155 -8.71 16.19 12.52
CA PRO A 155 -7.73 15.39 11.77
C PRO A 155 -6.45 16.13 11.41
N ARG A 156 -6.55 17.31 10.80
CA ARG A 156 -5.39 18.12 10.41
C ARG A 156 -4.54 18.51 11.61
N SER A 157 -5.17 18.99 12.69
CA SER A 157 -4.46 19.41 13.89
C SER A 157 -3.76 18.23 14.56
N TYR A 158 -4.42 17.06 14.58
CA TYR A 158 -3.84 15.83 15.09
C TYR A 158 -2.58 15.43 14.29
N LEU A 159 -2.68 15.34 12.97
CA LEU A 159 -1.54 14.96 12.14
C LEU A 159 -0.38 15.96 12.23
N LYS A 160 -0.67 17.27 12.34
CA LYS A 160 0.38 18.28 12.57
C LYS A 160 1.08 18.10 13.91
N ALA A 161 0.36 17.81 14.99
CA ALA A 161 0.95 17.54 16.29
C ALA A 161 1.86 16.30 16.26
N VAL A 162 1.40 15.20 15.63
CA VAL A 162 2.21 13.99 15.45
C VAL A 162 3.46 14.28 14.60
N ALA A 163 3.32 15.00 13.48
CA ALA A 163 4.45 15.37 12.62
C ALA A 163 5.51 16.18 13.39
N GLN A 164 5.07 17.16 14.20
CA GLN A 164 5.95 18.00 15.03
C GLN A 164 6.70 17.16 16.08
N ALA A 165 6.01 16.23 16.74
CA ALA A 165 6.63 15.35 17.75
C ALA A 165 7.64 14.36 17.16
N ASN A 166 7.65 14.17 15.85
CA ASN A 166 8.52 13.22 15.12
C ASN A 166 9.31 13.89 13.99
N ALA A 167 9.58 15.19 14.08
CA ALA A 167 10.19 15.98 13.00
C ALA A 167 11.57 15.47 12.57
N ASP A 168 12.27 14.75 13.43
CA ASP A 168 13.55 14.10 13.17
C ASP A 168 13.43 12.74 12.45
N ARG A 169 12.23 12.17 12.39
CA ARG A 169 11.95 10.82 11.88
C ARG A 169 11.04 10.78 10.65
N VAL A 170 10.26 11.82 10.43
CA VAL A 170 9.30 11.92 9.33
C VAL A 170 9.68 13.03 8.38
N THR A 171 9.24 12.93 7.13
CA THR A 171 9.32 14.07 6.20
C THR A 171 8.05 14.89 6.33
N ILE A 172 8.16 16.11 6.84
CA ILE A 172 7.04 17.06 6.89
C ILE A 172 6.75 17.51 5.45
N VAL A 173 5.54 17.28 4.97
CA VAL A 173 5.11 17.62 3.61
C VAL A 173 4.37 18.96 3.60
N GLY A 174 3.28 19.11 4.32
CA GLY A 174 2.52 20.34 4.46
C GLY A 174 1.99 20.94 3.14
N GLN A 175 1.72 20.10 2.13
CA GLN A 175 1.36 20.53 0.79
C GLN A 175 -0.04 20.07 0.40
N ASN A 176 -0.68 20.85 -0.49
CA ASN A 176 -1.90 20.38 -1.17
C ASN A 176 -1.61 19.13 -2.02
N GLY A 177 -2.57 18.20 -2.05
CA GLY A 177 -2.42 16.91 -2.69
C GLY A 177 -2.05 16.97 -4.16
N LYS A 178 -2.61 17.91 -4.93
CA LYS A 178 -2.26 18.07 -6.35
C LYS A 178 -0.77 18.39 -6.53
N ALA A 179 -0.23 19.29 -5.73
CA ALA A 179 1.18 19.68 -5.79
C ALA A 179 2.09 18.53 -5.33
N TYR A 180 1.73 17.89 -4.22
CA TYR A 180 2.51 16.77 -3.69
C TYR A 180 2.53 15.57 -4.65
N LEU A 181 1.39 15.13 -5.18
CA LEU A 181 1.32 14.02 -6.12
C LEU A 181 2.12 14.29 -7.40
N ALA A 182 2.14 15.53 -7.88
CA ALA A 182 2.93 15.94 -9.05
C ALA A 182 4.44 15.90 -8.80
N SER A 183 4.89 15.97 -7.54
CA SER A 183 6.30 15.92 -7.14
C SER A 183 6.82 14.48 -6.95
N LEU A 184 5.92 13.49 -6.85
CA LEU A 184 6.31 12.11 -6.63
C LEU A 184 6.88 11.48 -7.91
N PRO A 185 7.94 10.66 -7.80
CA PRO A 185 8.45 9.93 -8.94
C PRO A 185 7.41 8.92 -9.46
N PRO A 186 7.44 8.56 -10.76
CA PRO A 186 6.62 7.48 -11.27
C PRO A 186 6.94 6.17 -10.54
N LEU A 187 5.92 5.32 -10.35
CA LEU A 187 6.14 3.98 -9.80
C LEU A 187 6.96 3.15 -10.80
N PRO A 188 7.90 2.34 -10.33
CA PRO A 188 8.61 1.39 -11.19
C PRO A 188 7.60 0.41 -11.81
N ALA A 189 7.91 -0.04 -13.03
CA ALA A 189 7.15 -1.12 -13.65
C ALA A 189 7.23 -2.39 -12.77
N PRO A 190 6.17 -3.20 -12.71
CA PRO A 190 6.24 -4.50 -12.05
C PRO A 190 7.43 -5.31 -12.60
N PRO A 191 8.14 -6.07 -11.75
CA PRO A 191 9.17 -6.98 -12.26
C PRO A 191 8.54 -7.87 -13.33
N ALA A 192 9.23 -7.98 -14.49
CA ALA A 192 8.77 -8.86 -15.55
C ALA A 192 8.57 -10.25 -14.94
N ALA A 193 7.34 -10.78 -15.04
CA ALA A 193 7.08 -12.15 -14.63
C ALA A 193 8.14 -13.03 -15.29
N SER A 194 8.97 -13.71 -14.48
CA SER A 194 10.00 -14.63 -14.98
C SER A 194 9.33 -15.52 -16.03
N ALA A 195 9.73 -15.37 -17.28
CA ALA A 195 9.19 -16.16 -18.36
C ALA A 195 9.33 -17.63 -17.95
N THR A 196 8.19 -18.27 -17.68
CA THR A 196 8.13 -19.70 -17.43
C THR A 196 8.96 -20.36 -18.52
N VAL A 197 10.06 -20.99 -18.14
CA VAL A 197 10.87 -21.80 -19.05
C VAL A 197 9.90 -22.78 -19.68
N ARG A 198 9.54 -22.52 -20.93
CA ARG A 198 8.73 -23.42 -21.74
C ARG A 198 9.51 -24.72 -21.81
N PRO A 199 8.99 -25.84 -21.34
CA PRO A 199 9.68 -27.12 -21.50
C PRO A 199 9.98 -27.30 -22.99
N ALA A 200 11.22 -27.61 -23.31
CA ALA A 200 11.61 -27.94 -24.69
C ALA A 200 10.72 -29.07 -25.19
N PRO A 201 10.26 -29.04 -26.45
CA PRO A 201 9.47 -30.12 -27.02
C PRO A 201 10.30 -31.41 -26.96
N ALA A 202 9.76 -32.42 -26.29
CA ALA A 202 10.34 -33.75 -26.29
C ALA A 202 10.46 -34.24 -27.75
N ASN A 203 11.65 -34.58 -28.18
CA ASN A 203 11.94 -35.17 -29.48
C ASN A 203 11.05 -36.42 -29.69
N ALA A 204 10.14 -36.32 -30.62
CA ALA A 204 9.41 -37.45 -31.14
C ALA A 204 10.32 -38.17 -32.18
N ASN A 205 11.14 -39.10 -31.70
CA ASN A 205 11.73 -40.12 -32.60
C ASN A 205 10.82 -41.35 -32.54
N GLY A 206 10.31 -41.66 -33.73
CA GLY A 206 9.32 -42.66 -33.97
C GLY A 206 9.74 -44.09 -33.69
N VAL A 207 8.75 -44.89 -33.43
CA VAL A 207 8.69 -46.28 -33.88
C VAL A 207 7.23 -46.55 -34.28
N SER A 208 7.07 -46.78 -35.57
CA SER A 208 5.85 -47.35 -36.17
C SER A 208 5.84 -48.86 -35.90
N VAL A 209 4.73 -49.34 -35.34
CA VAL A 209 4.32 -50.75 -35.46
C VAL A 209 2.85 -50.80 -35.89
N GLN A 210 2.63 -51.36 -37.07
CA GLN A 210 1.35 -51.75 -37.65
C GLN A 210 0.78 -52.94 -36.91
N GLY A 211 -0.56 -53.04 -36.86
CA GLY A 211 -1.20 -54.35 -36.74
C GLY A 211 -2.56 -54.32 -36.04
N ALA A 212 -3.55 -54.40 -36.86
CA ALA A 212 -4.70 -55.32 -36.88
C ALA A 212 -5.97 -55.02 -36.06
N THR A 213 -6.98 -54.61 -36.81
CA THR A 213 -8.37 -55.19 -36.92
C THR A 213 -9.11 -55.66 -35.66
N GLY A 214 -10.35 -55.16 -35.49
CA GLY A 214 -11.38 -55.74 -34.64
C GLY A 214 -12.58 -54.81 -34.40
N THR A 215 -13.45 -54.76 -35.27
CA THR A 215 -14.91 -54.83 -35.48
C THR A 215 -15.83 -54.64 -34.26
N SER A 216 -16.83 -53.76 -34.46
CA SER A 216 -18.26 -53.79 -34.03
C SER A 216 -18.54 -53.77 -32.50
N SER A 217 -19.53 -53.11 -31.97
CA SER A 217 -20.90 -52.77 -32.44
C SER A 217 -21.58 -51.86 -31.41
N SER A 218 -22.45 -51.03 -31.92
CA SER A 218 -23.58 -50.32 -31.36
C SER A 218 -24.25 -50.89 -30.11
N THR A 219 -24.71 -50.00 -29.17
CA THR A 219 -26.17 -49.97 -28.85
C THR A 219 -26.49 -48.67 -28.05
N SER A 220 -27.44 -47.97 -28.57
CA SER A 220 -28.24 -46.91 -27.96
C SER A 220 -29.15 -47.46 -26.87
N THR A 221 -29.46 -46.72 -25.81
CA THR A 221 -30.83 -46.63 -25.28
C THR A 221 -31.01 -45.41 -24.40
N THR A 222 -32.00 -44.64 -24.70
CA THR A 222 -32.79 -43.61 -24.09
C THR A 222 -33.44 -43.99 -22.74
N ASP A 223 -33.95 -42.91 -22.09
CA ASP A 223 -35.06 -42.79 -21.10
C ASP A 223 -34.67 -42.87 -19.60
N SER A 224 -34.97 -41.90 -18.88
CA SER A 224 -36.16 -41.19 -18.37
C SER A 224 -35.66 -40.02 -17.49
#